data_e25346be2c5510548962cf5d2302099b
#
_entry.id   e25346be2c5510548962cf5d2302099b
#
_cell.length_a   1.000
_cell.length_b   1.000
_cell.length_c   1.000
_cell.angle_alpha   90.00
_cell.angle_beta   90.00
_cell.angle_gamma   90.00
#
_symmetry.space_group_name_H-M   'P 1'
#
loop_
_entity.id
_entity.type
_entity.pdbx_description
1 polymer ?
#
loop_
_entity_poly.entity_id
_entity_poly.type
_entity_poly.pdbx_seq_one_letter_code
_entity_poly.pdbx_strand_id
1 'polypeptide(L)'
;MDHSAHHTSTAHDHAAHQGHGSHGGHGPGSVTWGAAAKATLHCLTGCAIGEILGMAIGTALMWGNLQTMILAITLAFVFGYSFTLFAVRKAGLDWKIAIKVALAADTVSIAVMELVDNGIIAITPGAMDAHLSDALFWTSLLGGFAVAFVITTPVNKWMIGRGKGHAVVHAYH
;
A
#
# COMPACT_ATOMS: atom_id res chain seq x y z
N MET A 1 -50.49 -55.96 -28.15
CA MET A 1 -49.13 -56.41 -27.80
C MET A 1 -48.42 -55.23 -27.22
N ASP A 2 -48.57 -55.07 -26.15
CA ASP A 2 -48.10 -55.11 -24.74
C ASP A 2 -46.61 -55.35 -24.62
N HIS A 3 -45.91 -54.37 -24.14
CA HIS A 3 -44.68 -54.48 -23.37
C HIS A 3 -44.44 -53.24 -22.50
N SER A 4 -44.96 -53.31 -21.31
CA SER A 4 -44.54 -52.60 -20.18
C SER A 4 -43.08 -52.92 -19.83
N ALA A 5 -42.25 -51.95 -19.58
CA ALA A 5 -40.99 -52.10 -18.84
C ALA A 5 -40.83 -50.99 -17.82
N HIS A 6 -41.00 -51.38 -16.57
CA HIS A 6 -40.66 -50.65 -15.38
C HIS A 6 -39.17 -50.36 -15.33
N HIS A 7 -38.81 -49.12 -15.12
CA HIS A 7 -37.54 -48.78 -14.53
C HIS A 7 -37.74 -48.01 -13.23
N THR A 8 -37.45 -48.70 -12.16
CA THR A 8 -37.34 -48.24 -10.80
C THR A 8 -36.24 -47.17 -10.69
N SER A 9 -36.65 -46.02 -10.25
CA SER A 9 -35.78 -44.92 -9.89
C SER A 9 -35.17 -45.18 -8.55
N THR A 10 -33.88 -45.45 -8.47
CA THR A 10 -33.11 -45.39 -7.22
C THR A 10 -32.77 -43.94 -6.89
N ALA A 11 -33.37 -43.48 -5.83
CA ALA A 11 -33.00 -42.21 -5.17
C ALA A 11 -31.60 -42.33 -4.64
N HIS A 12 -30.66 -41.56 -5.16
CA HIS A 12 -29.40 -41.25 -4.51
C HIS A 12 -29.56 -39.96 -3.75
N ASP A 13 -29.70 -40.15 -2.47
CA ASP A 13 -29.59 -39.15 -1.45
C ASP A 13 -28.14 -38.66 -1.38
N HIS A 14 -27.85 -37.47 -1.91
CA HIS A 14 -26.60 -36.76 -1.68
C HIS A 14 -26.84 -35.66 -0.65
N ALA A 15 -26.60 -36.10 0.58
CA ALA A 15 -26.50 -35.22 1.73
C ALA A 15 -25.52 -34.07 1.45
N ALA A 16 -26.01 -32.88 1.66
CA ALA A 16 -25.42 -31.68 2.24
C ALA A 16 -23.90 -31.60 2.26
N HIS A 17 -23.32 -30.91 1.32
CA HIS A 17 -22.12 -30.12 1.55
C HIS A 17 -22.51 -28.64 1.63
N GLN A 18 -22.85 -28.22 2.85
CA GLN A 18 -22.87 -26.82 3.24
C GLN A 18 -21.41 -26.33 3.32
N GLY A 19 -20.89 -25.90 2.20
CA GLY A 19 -19.69 -25.09 2.14
C GLY A 19 -20.10 -23.62 2.13
N HIS A 20 -20.16 -23.00 3.29
CA HIS A 20 -20.39 -21.58 3.44
C HIS A 20 -19.18 -20.79 2.97
N GLY A 21 -19.10 -20.54 1.70
CA GLY A 21 -18.37 -19.41 1.16
C GLY A 21 -19.35 -18.24 1.03
N SER A 22 -19.55 -17.47 2.08
CA SER A 22 -20.22 -16.17 1.95
C SER A 22 -19.30 -15.22 1.18
N HIS A 23 -19.28 -15.37 -0.14
CA HIS A 23 -18.82 -14.30 -1.01
C HIS A 23 -19.90 -13.21 -0.97
N GLY A 24 -19.74 -12.31 0.01
CA GLY A 24 -20.49 -11.07 0.03
C GLY A 24 -20.29 -10.38 -1.31
N GLY A 25 -21.38 -10.26 -2.07
CA GLY A 25 -21.41 -9.54 -3.34
C GLY A 25 -20.91 -8.12 -3.13
N HIS A 26 -19.72 -7.84 -3.61
CA HIS A 26 -19.20 -6.49 -3.68
C HIS A 26 -19.88 -5.79 -4.85
N GLY A 27 -20.98 -5.09 -4.55
CA GLY A 27 -21.52 -4.09 -5.46
C GLY A 27 -20.45 -3.03 -5.78
N PRO A 28 -20.49 -2.39 -6.95
CA PRO A 28 -19.52 -1.36 -7.31
C PRO A 28 -19.67 -0.18 -6.35
N GLY A 29 -18.74 -0.02 -5.38
CA GLY A 29 -18.72 1.26 -4.74
C GLY A 29 -18.26 1.46 -3.31
N SER A 30 -17.95 0.51 -2.48
CA SER A 30 -17.40 0.90 -1.16
C SER A 30 -16.01 0.34 -0.90
N VAL A 31 -15.02 1.19 -1.10
CA VAL A 31 -13.64 0.89 -0.70
C VAL A 31 -13.61 0.67 0.81
N THR A 32 -13.19 -0.52 1.22
CA THR A 32 -13.08 -0.84 2.64
C THR A 32 -11.89 -0.11 3.28
N TRP A 33 -11.99 0.22 4.56
CA TRP A 33 -10.88 0.78 5.32
C TRP A 33 -9.67 -0.16 5.34
N GLY A 34 -9.91 -1.48 5.36
CA GLY A 34 -8.84 -2.48 5.30
C GLY A 34 -8.06 -2.44 3.98
N ALA A 35 -8.72 -2.23 2.85
CA ALA A 35 -8.05 -2.07 1.56
C ALA A 35 -7.21 -0.79 1.52
N ALA A 36 -7.74 0.32 2.03
CA ALA A 36 -7.02 1.58 2.13
C ALA A 36 -5.80 1.47 3.06
N ALA A 37 -5.95 0.84 4.22
CA ALA A 37 -4.85 0.63 5.17
C ALA A 37 -3.75 -0.25 4.59
N LYS A 38 -4.09 -1.32 3.85
CA LYS A 38 -3.10 -2.16 3.15
C LYS A 38 -2.34 -1.37 2.09
N ALA A 39 -3.02 -0.55 1.29
CA ALA A 39 -2.39 0.32 0.31
C ALA A 39 -1.44 1.31 0.98
N THR A 40 -1.88 1.96 2.06
CA THR A 40 -1.06 2.88 2.85
C THR A 40 0.17 2.19 3.45
N LEU A 41 0.00 1.00 4.02
CA LEU A 41 1.12 0.23 4.59
C LEU A 41 2.15 -0.17 3.53
N HIS A 42 1.69 -0.56 2.34
CA HIS A 42 2.56 -0.89 1.22
C HIS A 42 3.42 0.32 0.81
N CYS A 43 2.78 1.48 0.64
CA CYS A 43 3.44 2.73 0.31
C CYS A 43 4.43 3.14 1.43
N LEU A 44 3.98 3.10 2.69
CA LEU A 44 4.81 3.44 3.86
C LEU A 44 6.06 2.57 3.95
N THR A 45 5.96 1.28 3.62
CA THR A 45 7.13 0.38 3.62
C THR A 45 8.19 0.84 2.62
N GLY A 46 7.77 1.24 1.40
CA GLY A 46 8.67 1.79 0.40
C GLY A 46 9.32 3.09 0.86
N CYS A 47 8.52 4.03 1.38
CA CYS A 47 9.01 5.29 1.93
C CYS A 47 10.02 5.08 3.06
N ALA A 48 9.68 4.23 4.03
CA ALA A 48 10.54 3.95 5.18
C ALA A 48 11.93 3.41 4.76
N ILE A 49 11.96 2.50 3.79
CA ILE A 49 13.23 1.98 3.24
C ILE A 49 14.02 3.11 2.60
N GLY A 50 13.38 3.94 1.78
CA GLY A 50 14.02 5.07 1.10
C GLY A 50 14.57 6.10 2.08
N GLU A 51 13.79 6.48 3.08
CA GLU A 51 14.20 7.45 4.10
C GLU A 51 15.37 6.95 4.94
N ILE A 52 15.27 5.73 5.50
CA ILE A 52 16.35 5.16 6.31
C ILE A 52 17.65 5.06 5.49
N LEU A 53 17.54 4.63 4.23
CA LEU A 53 18.70 4.54 3.34
C LEU A 53 19.27 5.93 3.03
N GLY A 54 18.42 6.90 2.74
CA GLY A 54 18.83 8.28 2.47
C GLY A 54 19.55 8.92 3.65
N MET A 55 19.02 8.73 4.86
CA MET A 55 19.64 9.21 6.08
C MET A 55 20.96 8.49 6.38
N ALA A 56 21.04 7.18 6.17
CA ALA A 56 22.28 6.43 6.33
C ALA A 56 23.38 6.92 5.38
N ILE A 57 23.03 7.15 4.11
CA ILE A 57 23.97 7.68 3.11
C ILE A 57 24.39 9.11 3.45
N GLY A 58 23.44 9.99 3.76
CA GLY A 58 23.74 11.38 4.12
C GLY A 58 24.63 11.50 5.35
N THR A 59 24.38 10.69 6.37
CA THR A 59 25.24 10.61 7.56
C THR A 59 26.63 10.08 7.22
N ALA A 60 26.74 9.03 6.42
CA ALA A 60 28.02 8.47 6.01
C ALA A 60 28.87 9.44 5.17
N LEU A 61 28.23 10.30 4.39
CA LEU A 61 28.87 11.33 3.59
C LEU A 61 29.05 12.66 4.31
N MET A 62 28.65 12.73 5.58
CA MET A 62 28.68 13.95 6.41
C MET A 62 27.95 15.13 5.74
N TRP A 63 26.83 14.86 5.09
CA TRP A 63 26.00 15.87 4.46
C TRP A 63 25.22 16.66 5.52
N GLY A 64 24.87 17.90 5.20
CA GLY A 64 23.97 18.69 6.05
C GLY A 64 22.54 18.15 5.99
N ASN A 65 21.71 18.52 6.97
CA ASN A 65 20.34 18.03 7.14
C ASN A 65 19.48 18.21 5.88
N LEU A 66 19.60 19.36 5.19
CA LEU A 66 18.81 19.62 3.97
C LEU A 66 19.14 18.66 2.83
N GLN A 67 20.43 18.42 2.57
CA GLN A 67 20.85 17.50 1.49
C GLN A 67 20.44 16.07 1.82
N THR A 68 20.60 15.67 3.07
CA THR A 68 20.19 14.33 3.56
C THR A 68 18.68 14.16 3.43
N MET A 69 17.88 15.14 3.81
CA MET A 69 16.42 15.12 3.69
C MET A 69 15.98 15.03 2.22
N ILE A 70 16.58 15.83 1.32
CA ILE A 70 16.27 15.76 -0.11
C ILE A 70 16.57 14.37 -0.69
N LEU A 71 17.70 13.78 -0.29
CA LEU A 71 18.04 12.42 -0.70
C LEU A 71 17.04 11.40 -0.16
N ALA A 72 16.70 11.49 1.12
CA ALA A 72 15.75 10.59 1.78
C ALA A 72 14.38 10.62 1.08
N ILE A 73 13.81 11.80 0.85
CA ILE A 73 12.55 11.98 0.12
C ILE A 73 12.66 11.42 -1.30
N THR A 74 13.75 11.70 -2.00
CA THR A 74 13.95 11.19 -3.38
C THR A 74 13.95 9.66 -3.40
N LEU A 75 14.66 9.03 -2.46
CA LEU A 75 14.70 7.58 -2.35
C LEU A 75 13.36 7.00 -1.91
N ALA A 76 12.61 7.67 -1.04
CA ALA A 76 11.26 7.28 -0.67
C ALA A 76 10.34 7.19 -1.88
N PHE A 77 10.37 8.18 -2.78
CA PHE A 77 9.64 8.11 -4.05
C PHE A 77 10.13 6.97 -4.96
N VAL A 78 11.43 6.80 -5.10
CA VAL A 78 12.01 5.73 -5.94
C VAL A 78 11.59 4.35 -5.43
N PHE A 79 11.72 4.10 -4.13
CA PHE A 79 11.32 2.82 -3.54
C PHE A 79 9.80 2.63 -3.55
N GLY A 80 9.02 3.66 -3.20
CA GLY A 80 7.56 3.61 -3.23
C GLY A 80 7.03 3.23 -4.62
N TYR A 81 7.47 3.92 -5.66
CA TYR A 81 7.10 3.56 -7.04
C TYR A 81 7.61 2.18 -7.44
N SER A 82 8.81 1.80 -7.04
CA SER A 82 9.38 0.50 -7.38
C SER A 82 8.56 -0.65 -6.80
N PHE A 83 8.09 -0.51 -5.56
CA PHE A 83 7.24 -1.50 -4.91
C PHE A 83 5.91 -1.68 -5.65
N THR A 84 5.23 -0.58 -5.98
CA THR A 84 3.98 -0.64 -6.72
C THR A 84 4.19 -1.16 -8.14
N LEU A 85 5.23 -0.70 -8.81
CA LEU A 85 5.56 -1.17 -10.16
C LEU A 85 5.82 -2.68 -10.19
N PHE A 86 6.56 -3.19 -9.20
CA PHE A 86 6.79 -4.63 -9.05
C PHE A 86 5.49 -5.40 -8.81
N ALA A 87 4.63 -4.91 -7.90
CA ALA A 87 3.35 -5.54 -7.61
C ALA A 87 2.44 -5.60 -8.84
N VAL A 88 2.32 -4.49 -9.58
CA VAL A 88 1.50 -4.39 -10.80
C VAL A 88 2.05 -5.27 -11.92
N ARG A 89 3.37 -5.35 -12.07
CA ARG A 89 4.02 -6.26 -13.04
C ARG A 89 3.79 -7.72 -12.70
N LYS A 90 3.87 -8.07 -11.42
CA LYS A 90 3.58 -9.43 -10.94
C LYS A 90 2.12 -9.82 -11.24
N ALA A 91 1.20 -8.85 -11.26
CA ALA A 91 -0.18 -9.04 -11.68
C ALA A 91 -0.36 -9.18 -13.22
N GLY A 92 0.72 -9.15 -14.01
CA GLY A 92 0.71 -9.41 -15.46
C GLY A 92 0.42 -8.19 -16.33
N LEU A 93 0.34 -6.97 -15.79
CA LEU A 93 0.07 -5.78 -16.58
C LEU A 93 1.30 -5.35 -17.40
N ASP A 94 1.03 -4.73 -18.57
CA ASP A 94 2.07 -4.16 -19.43
C ASP A 94 2.81 -2.98 -18.76
N TRP A 95 4.06 -2.73 -19.15
CA TRP A 95 4.92 -1.70 -18.57
C TRP A 95 4.31 -0.30 -18.62
N LYS A 96 3.68 0.07 -19.75
CA LYS A 96 3.06 1.39 -19.89
C LYS A 96 1.88 1.59 -18.94
N ILE A 97 1.09 0.54 -18.76
CA ILE A 97 -0.03 0.54 -17.82
C ILE A 97 0.50 0.55 -16.39
N ALA A 98 1.49 -0.29 -16.09
CA ALA A 98 2.11 -0.38 -14.77
C ALA A 98 2.68 0.97 -14.29
N ILE A 99 3.40 1.69 -15.14
CA ILE A 99 3.93 3.03 -14.82
C ILE A 99 2.81 4.04 -14.58
N LYS A 100 1.77 4.06 -15.43
CA LYS A 100 0.63 4.97 -15.24
C LYS A 100 -0.11 4.70 -13.93
N VAL A 101 -0.31 3.42 -13.60
CA VAL A 101 -0.97 3.02 -12.35
C VAL A 101 -0.12 3.42 -11.14
N ALA A 102 1.18 3.14 -11.15
CA ALA A 102 2.09 3.53 -10.08
C ALA A 102 2.09 5.04 -9.87
N LEU A 103 2.27 5.83 -10.93
CA LEU A 103 2.26 7.29 -10.83
C LEU A 103 0.91 7.81 -10.30
N ALA A 104 -0.21 7.31 -10.81
CA ALA A 104 -1.53 7.77 -10.40
C ALA A 104 -1.90 7.38 -8.96
N ALA A 105 -1.46 6.19 -8.51
CA ALA A 105 -1.78 5.67 -7.20
C ALA A 105 -0.88 6.24 -6.09
N ASP A 106 0.41 6.38 -6.36
CA ASP A 106 1.40 6.58 -5.31
C ASP A 106 1.81 8.04 -5.13
N THR A 107 1.81 8.88 -6.21
CA THR A 107 2.35 10.24 -6.10
C THR A 107 1.72 11.03 -4.95
N VAL A 108 0.39 11.06 -4.87
CA VAL A 108 -0.31 11.81 -3.81
C VAL A 108 -0.09 11.17 -2.46
N SER A 109 -0.14 9.83 -2.39
CA SER A 109 0.05 9.07 -1.15
C SER A 109 1.44 9.31 -0.57
N ILE A 110 2.49 9.14 -1.38
CA ILE A 110 3.88 9.38 -0.96
C ILE A 110 4.06 10.85 -0.56
N ALA A 111 3.60 11.80 -1.38
CA ALA A 111 3.74 13.22 -1.08
C ALA A 111 3.10 13.60 0.27
N VAL A 112 1.92 13.06 0.58
CA VAL A 112 1.27 13.29 1.89
C VAL A 112 2.06 12.65 3.02
N MET A 113 2.56 11.42 2.84
CA MET A 113 3.40 10.75 3.83
C MET A 113 4.66 11.55 4.14
N GLU A 114 5.41 11.92 3.10
CA GLU A 114 6.65 12.67 3.22
C GLU A 114 6.43 14.04 3.90
N LEU A 115 5.34 14.73 3.53
CA LEU A 115 5.00 16.01 4.14
C LEU A 115 4.70 15.87 5.63
N VAL A 116 3.98 14.84 6.03
CA VAL A 116 3.59 14.61 7.43
C VAL A 116 4.79 14.14 8.23
N ASP A 117 5.53 13.14 7.74
CA ASP A 117 6.65 12.55 8.46
C ASP A 117 7.78 13.57 8.65
N ASN A 118 8.26 14.17 7.55
CA ASN A 118 9.28 15.21 7.62
C ASN A 118 8.82 16.45 8.39
N GLY A 119 7.51 16.79 8.32
CA GLY A 119 6.92 17.84 9.14
C GLY A 119 7.04 17.54 10.64
N ILE A 120 6.75 16.31 11.07
CA ILE A 120 6.90 15.90 12.48
C ILE A 120 8.37 15.93 12.92
N ILE A 121 9.28 15.43 12.09
CA ILE A 121 10.71 15.49 12.35
C ILE A 121 11.16 16.95 12.52
N ALA A 122 10.71 17.84 11.65
CA ALA A 122 11.09 19.25 11.67
C ALA A 122 10.58 20.01 12.91
N ILE A 123 9.41 19.66 13.44
CA ILE A 123 8.84 20.29 14.64
C ILE A 123 9.27 19.63 15.94
N THR A 124 9.88 18.44 15.88
CA THR A 124 10.35 17.71 17.07
C THR A 124 11.72 18.25 17.46
N PRO A 125 11.87 18.86 18.66
CA PRO A 125 13.15 19.44 19.08
C PRO A 125 14.28 18.41 19.07
N GLY A 126 15.36 18.72 18.35
CA GLY A 126 16.56 17.88 18.24
C GLY A 126 16.45 16.68 17.29
N ALA A 127 15.27 16.40 16.72
CA ALA A 127 15.13 15.24 15.81
C ALA A 127 15.91 15.40 14.50
N MET A 128 16.02 16.62 13.99
CA MET A 128 16.80 16.94 12.78
C MET A 128 18.31 16.71 12.94
N ASP A 129 18.82 16.79 14.18
CA ASP A 129 20.23 16.62 14.50
C ASP A 129 20.53 15.26 15.16
N ALA A 130 19.50 14.43 15.33
CA ALA A 130 19.63 13.11 15.94
C ALA A 130 20.31 12.13 14.97
N HIS A 131 21.26 11.36 15.49
CA HIS A 131 21.98 10.34 14.74
C HIS A 131 21.23 9.00 14.74
N LEU A 132 21.57 8.13 13.79
CA LEU A 132 21.03 6.75 13.71
C LEU A 132 21.24 5.93 15.00
N SER A 133 22.21 6.31 15.84
CA SER A 133 22.45 5.69 17.16
C SER A 133 21.50 6.16 18.25
N ASP A 134 20.79 7.27 18.03
CA ASP A 134 20.02 7.94 19.06
C ASP A 134 18.58 7.43 19.13
N ALA A 135 18.08 7.21 20.33
CA ALA A 135 16.68 6.82 20.53
C ALA A 135 15.71 7.87 20.01
N LEU A 136 16.07 9.17 20.09
CA LEU A 136 15.27 10.28 19.58
C LEU A 136 15.03 10.15 18.06
N PHE A 137 16.06 9.73 17.30
CA PHE A 137 15.93 9.47 15.87
C PHE A 137 14.81 8.45 15.60
N TRP A 138 14.90 7.27 16.20
CA TRP A 138 13.93 6.20 15.96
C TRP A 138 12.54 6.50 16.48
N THR A 139 12.42 7.17 17.63
CA THR A 139 11.11 7.53 18.17
C THR A 139 10.42 8.61 17.34
N SER A 140 11.16 9.57 16.81
CA SER A 140 10.62 10.60 15.92
C SER A 140 10.21 10.01 14.58
N LEU A 141 11.04 9.18 13.97
CA LEU A 141 10.78 8.51 12.71
C LEU A 141 9.57 7.58 12.80
N LEU A 142 9.53 6.70 13.79
CA LEU A 142 8.39 5.79 13.98
C LEU A 142 7.12 6.53 14.37
N GLY A 143 7.23 7.59 15.15
CA GLY A 143 6.12 8.48 15.47
C GLY A 143 5.56 9.18 14.23
N GLY A 144 6.45 9.71 13.39
CA GLY A 144 6.12 10.31 12.11
C GLY A 144 5.40 9.32 11.20
N PHE A 145 5.94 8.12 11.03
CA PHE A 145 5.31 7.05 10.25
C PHE A 145 3.91 6.67 10.77
N ALA A 146 3.74 6.60 12.09
CA ALA A 146 2.44 6.28 12.67
C ALA A 146 1.41 7.37 12.35
N VAL A 147 1.78 8.63 12.47
CA VAL A 147 0.89 9.76 12.15
C VAL A 147 0.66 9.86 10.65
N ALA A 148 1.71 9.69 9.83
CA ALA A 148 1.60 9.65 8.38
C ALA A 148 0.67 8.54 7.91
N PHE A 149 0.73 7.35 8.51
CA PHE A 149 -0.18 6.25 8.24
C PHE A 149 -1.64 6.61 8.52
N VAL A 150 -1.91 7.21 9.67
CA VAL A 150 -3.28 7.62 10.07
C VAL A 150 -3.84 8.67 9.13
N ILE A 151 -3.02 9.66 8.73
CA ILE A 151 -3.46 10.75 7.85
C ILE A 151 -3.59 10.28 6.40
N THR A 152 -2.67 9.44 5.91
CA THR A 152 -2.67 9.01 4.51
C THR A 152 -3.72 7.93 4.22
N THR A 153 -4.11 7.12 5.21
CA THR A 153 -5.13 6.08 5.02
C THR A 153 -6.47 6.62 4.49
N PRO A 154 -7.08 7.68 5.06
CA PRO A 154 -8.30 8.28 4.48
C PRO A 154 -8.06 8.89 3.10
N VAL A 155 -6.87 9.46 2.84
CA VAL A 155 -6.51 9.98 1.51
C VAL A 155 -6.51 8.84 0.49
N ASN A 156 -5.87 7.72 0.80
CA ASN A 156 -5.87 6.53 -0.04
C ASN A 156 -7.27 5.97 -0.25
N LYS A 157 -8.09 5.91 0.80
CA LYS A 157 -9.48 5.47 0.69
C LYS A 157 -10.27 6.34 -0.30
N TRP A 158 -10.10 7.65 -0.20
CA TRP A 158 -10.74 8.61 -1.11
C TRP A 158 -10.25 8.45 -2.55
N MET A 159 -8.93 8.29 -2.77
CA MET A 159 -8.34 8.11 -4.10
C MET A 159 -8.81 6.80 -4.75
N ILE A 160 -8.79 5.70 -4.01
CA ILE A 160 -9.25 4.39 -4.49
C ILE A 160 -10.73 4.46 -4.84
N GLY A 161 -11.55 5.11 -4.01
CA GLY A 161 -12.98 5.31 -4.25
C GLY A 161 -13.30 6.12 -5.52
N ARG A 162 -12.34 6.93 -6.00
CA ARG A 162 -12.43 7.66 -7.27
C ARG A 162 -11.79 6.95 -8.47
N GLY A 163 -11.40 5.69 -8.31
CA GLY A 163 -10.73 4.93 -9.38
C GLY A 163 -9.31 5.41 -9.69
N LYS A 164 -8.69 6.16 -8.80
CA LYS A 164 -7.33 6.72 -8.95
C LYS A 164 -6.31 6.09 -8.00
N GLY A 165 -6.53 4.85 -7.56
CA GLY A 165 -5.65 4.21 -6.60
C GLY A 165 -5.36 2.75 -6.95
N HIS A 166 -4.73 2.00 -6.05
CA HIS A 166 -4.39 0.58 -6.18
C HIS A 166 -5.58 -0.34 -6.57
N ALA A 167 -6.84 0.16 -6.49
CA ALA A 167 -8.01 -0.58 -6.96
C ALA A 167 -7.98 -0.89 -8.45
N VAL A 168 -7.21 -0.14 -9.24
CA VAL A 168 -7.00 -0.43 -10.67
C VAL A 168 -6.30 -1.78 -10.86
N VAL A 169 -5.46 -2.20 -9.89
CA VAL A 169 -4.79 -3.51 -9.95
C VAL A 169 -5.78 -4.67 -9.74
N HIS A 170 -6.81 -4.47 -8.91
CA HIS A 170 -7.82 -5.49 -8.63
C HIS A 170 -8.93 -5.59 -9.69
N ALA A 171 -9.03 -4.61 -10.59
CA ALA A 171 -10.00 -4.64 -11.69
C ALA A 171 -9.57 -5.54 -12.87
N TYR A 172 -8.33 -6.03 -12.85
CA TYR A 172 -7.75 -6.89 -13.89
C TYR A 172 -7.57 -8.36 -13.44
N HIS A 173 -8.18 -8.74 -12.31
CA HIS A 173 -8.30 -10.14 -11.85
C HIS A 173 -9.77 -10.63 -11.97
#